data_6a368bbb4bb831f737edfa3bd88990a6
#
_entry.id   6a368bbb4bb831f737edfa3bd88990a6
#
_cell.length_a   1.000
_cell.length_b   1.000
_cell.length_c   1.000
_cell.angle_alpha   90.00
_cell.angle_beta   90.00
_cell.angle_gamma   90.00
#
_symmetry.space_group_name_H-M   'P 1'
#
loop_
_entity.id
_entity.type
_entity.pdbx_description
1 polymer ?
#
loop_
_entity_poly.entity_id
_entity_poly.type
_entity_poly.pdbx_seq_one_letter_code
_entity_poly.pdbx_strand_id
1 'polypeptide(L)'
;MQAKLVLKKDNTELLIDLYEKEAPGTVANFVKLIESGFYNGLTFHRVIPGFVAQGGCPLGTGTGGPGWNIKCETVGNPHIHEPGALSMAHAGKDTGGSQFFIAHDYFPHLDGVHTVFGKVISKIEDVLNIKQGDKIKEMTIVSKMLS
;
A
#
# COMPACT_ATOMS: atom_id res chain seq x y z
N MET A 1 -9.06 -7.82 -8.33
CA MET A 1 -9.49 -7.65 -6.92
C MET A 1 -9.29 -6.19 -6.51
N GLN A 2 -10.21 -5.63 -5.76
CA GLN A 2 -10.15 -4.23 -5.37
C GLN A 2 -10.31 -4.07 -3.88
N ALA A 3 -9.61 -3.08 -3.32
CA ALA A 3 -9.71 -2.69 -1.93
C ALA A 3 -10.11 -1.22 -1.83
N LYS A 4 -10.69 -0.86 -0.70
CA LYS A 4 -11.07 0.52 -0.40
C LYS A 4 -10.41 0.94 0.91
N LEU A 5 -9.73 2.08 0.88
CA LEU A 5 -9.12 2.70 2.06
C LEU A 5 -9.86 4.00 2.35
N VAL A 6 -10.38 4.13 3.57
CA VAL A 6 -11.11 5.33 3.99
C VAL A 6 -10.27 6.10 5.00
N LEU A 7 -10.09 7.39 4.75
CA LEU A 7 -9.36 8.28 5.66
C LEU A 7 -10.30 8.78 6.76
N LYS A 8 -9.79 8.81 7.99
CA LYS A 8 -10.61 9.22 9.15
C LYS A 8 -10.96 10.70 9.12
N LYS A 9 -10.06 11.55 8.61
CA LYS A 9 -10.21 13.01 8.71
C LYS A 9 -11.46 13.55 8.00
N ASP A 10 -11.84 12.94 6.87
CA ASP A 10 -12.90 13.48 6.02
C ASP A 10 -13.69 12.40 5.28
N ASN A 11 -13.48 11.13 5.62
CA ASN A 11 -14.09 9.97 4.96
C ASN A 11 -13.76 9.86 3.47
N THR A 12 -12.66 10.46 3.02
CA THR A 12 -12.18 10.28 1.65
C THR A 12 -11.90 8.81 1.40
N GLU A 13 -12.37 8.30 0.26
CA GLU A 13 -12.22 6.91 -0.14
C GLU A 13 -11.22 6.79 -1.28
N LEU A 14 -10.22 5.95 -1.08
CA LEU A 14 -9.28 5.55 -2.14
C LEU A 14 -9.68 4.17 -2.62
N LEU A 15 -9.95 4.05 -3.91
CA LEU A 15 -10.20 2.75 -4.53
C LEU A 15 -8.89 2.23 -5.10
N ILE A 16 -8.52 1.00 -4.75
CA ILE A 16 -7.23 0.41 -5.08
C ILE A 16 -7.46 -0.86 -5.89
N ASP A 17 -6.83 -0.94 -7.05
CA ASP A 17 -6.77 -2.17 -7.84
C ASP A 17 -5.57 -2.98 -7.38
N LEU A 18 -5.74 -4.26 -7.09
CA LEU A 18 -4.68 -5.14 -6.60
C LEU A 18 -4.23 -6.10 -7.69
N TYR A 19 -2.92 -6.28 -7.82
CA TYR A 19 -2.30 -7.07 -8.88
C TYR A 19 -2.02 -8.50 -8.41
N GLU A 20 -3.07 -9.28 -8.17
CA GLU A 20 -2.96 -10.63 -7.61
C GLU A 20 -2.27 -11.63 -8.54
N LYS A 21 -2.22 -11.36 -9.85
CA LYS A 21 -1.54 -12.24 -10.79
C LYS A 21 -0.04 -12.04 -10.79
N GLU A 22 0.41 -10.78 -10.67
CA GLU A 22 1.83 -10.43 -10.76
C GLU A 22 2.51 -10.41 -9.40
N ALA A 23 1.75 -10.23 -8.32
CA ALA A 23 2.27 -10.21 -6.96
C ALA A 23 1.36 -11.03 -6.03
N PRO A 24 1.19 -12.34 -6.29
CA PRO A 24 0.17 -13.13 -5.58
C PRO A 24 0.43 -13.24 -4.07
N GLY A 25 1.67 -13.42 -3.65
CA GLY A 25 1.98 -13.53 -2.23
C GLY A 25 1.82 -12.21 -1.49
N THR A 26 2.23 -11.12 -2.12
CA THR A 26 2.11 -9.77 -1.55
C THR A 26 0.64 -9.39 -1.41
N VAL A 27 -0.17 -9.64 -2.45
CA VAL A 27 -1.60 -9.34 -2.41
C VAL A 27 -2.31 -10.22 -1.39
N ALA A 28 -2.00 -11.53 -1.35
CA ALA A 28 -2.62 -12.43 -0.37
C ALA A 28 -2.34 -11.98 1.07
N ASN A 29 -1.11 -11.55 1.35
CA ASN A 29 -0.71 -11.01 2.65
C ASN A 29 -1.48 -9.72 2.97
N PHE A 30 -1.55 -8.82 2.01
CA PHE A 30 -2.26 -7.54 2.17
C PHE A 30 -3.76 -7.76 2.44
N VAL A 31 -4.39 -8.64 1.68
CA VAL A 31 -5.81 -8.99 1.85
C VAL A 31 -6.05 -9.61 3.23
N LYS A 32 -5.18 -10.53 3.66
CA LYS A 32 -5.26 -11.14 4.98
C LYS A 32 -5.23 -10.09 6.09
N LEU A 33 -4.32 -9.13 5.98
CA LEU A 33 -4.20 -8.04 6.96
C LEU A 33 -5.43 -7.12 6.93
N ILE A 34 -5.93 -6.80 5.75
CA ILE A 34 -7.17 -6.00 5.61
C ILE A 34 -8.33 -6.70 6.29
N GLU A 35 -8.53 -7.97 5.99
CA GLU A 35 -9.68 -8.73 6.50
C GLU A 35 -9.62 -8.96 8.00
N SER A 36 -8.43 -8.95 8.59
CA SER A 36 -8.25 -9.04 10.03
C SER A 36 -8.44 -7.71 10.76
N GLY A 37 -8.64 -6.60 10.03
CA GLY A 37 -8.75 -5.27 10.62
C GLY A 37 -7.42 -4.66 11.02
N PHE A 38 -6.30 -5.25 10.58
CA PHE A 38 -4.95 -4.82 11.00
C PHE A 38 -4.69 -3.34 10.71
N TYR A 39 -5.13 -2.85 9.56
CA TYR A 39 -4.86 -1.48 9.12
C TYR A 39 -5.77 -0.43 9.74
N ASN A 40 -6.89 -0.83 10.34
CA ASN A 40 -7.84 0.11 10.89
C ASN A 40 -7.23 0.89 12.05
N GLY A 41 -7.25 2.20 11.98
CA GLY A 41 -6.69 3.08 13.00
C GLY A 41 -5.19 3.37 12.86
N LEU A 42 -4.51 2.74 11.90
CA LEU A 42 -3.08 3.01 11.67
C LEU A 42 -2.91 4.33 10.93
N THR A 43 -1.70 4.90 11.00
CA THR A 43 -1.40 6.20 10.41
C THR A 43 -0.54 6.07 9.16
N PHE A 44 -0.59 7.13 8.33
CA PHE A 44 0.45 7.40 7.35
C PHE A 44 1.58 8.12 8.10
N HIS A 45 2.49 7.33 8.63
CA HIS A 45 3.53 7.84 9.54
C HIS A 45 4.66 8.59 8.83
N ARG A 46 4.76 8.43 7.52
CA ARG A 46 5.82 9.08 6.73
C ARG A 46 5.22 9.54 5.40
N VAL A 47 4.99 10.84 5.27
CA VAL A 47 4.50 11.43 4.03
C VAL A 47 5.49 12.50 3.58
N ILE A 48 6.04 12.31 2.39
CA ILE A 48 6.98 13.26 1.77
C ILE A 48 6.31 13.76 0.51
N PRO A 49 5.86 15.04 0.49
CA PRO A 49 5.21 15.61 -0.68
C PRO A 49 6.07 15.46 -1.94
N GLY A 50 5.43 15.05 -3.03
CA GLY A 50 6.12 14.80 -4.29
C GLY A 50 6.86 13.47 -4.35
N PHE A 51 6.87 12.70 -3.27
CA PHE A 51 7.51 11.39 -3.23
C PHE A 51 6.49 10.30 -2.89
N VAL A 52 6.19 10.09 -1.61
CA VAL A 52 5.32 8.97 -1.20
C VAL A 52 4.46 9.33 0.00
N ALA A 53 3.36 8.58 0.15
CA ALA A 53 2.59 8.47 1.39
C ALA A 53 2.77 7.04 1.90
N GLN A 54 3.45 6.86 3.02
CA GLN A 54 3.78 5.55 3.59
C GLN A 54 3.01 5.32 4.89
N GLY A 55 2.41 4.14 5.02
CA GLY A 55 1.64 3.77 6.19
C GLY A 55 1.69 2.27 6.46
N GLY A 56 0.84 1.82 7.39
CA GLY A 56 0.71 0.40 7.69
C GLY A 56 1.65 -0.12 8.77
N CYS A 57 2.35 0.76 9.48
CA CYS A 57 3.16 0.36 10.63
C CYS A 57 2.29 0.34 11.89
N PRO A 58 2.15 -0.81 12.58
CA PRO A 58 1.31 -0.90 13.78
C PRO A 58 1.79 -0.04 14.93
N LEU A 59 3.08 0.32 14.95
CA LEU A 59 3.66 1.18 15.98
C LEU A 59 3.66 2.66 15.60
N GLY A 60 3.37 2.97 14.32
CA GLY A 60 3.42 4.35 13.83
C GLY A 60 4.82 4.94 13.74
N THR A 61 5.87 4.12 13.85
CA THR A 61 7.27 4.57 13.91
C THR A 61 8.09 4.19 12.68
N GLY A 62 7.56 3.32 11.84
CA GLY A 62 8.29 2.78 10.69
C GLY A 62 9.07 1.51 11.01
N THR A 63 9.08 1.07 12.27
CA THR A 63 9.84 -0.10 12.71
C THR A 63 9.00 -1.33 12.99
N GLY A 64 7.67 -1.19 12.98
CA GLY A 64 6.76 -2.28 13.29
C GLY A 64 6.27 -3.02 12.05
N GLY A 65 5.76 -4.21 12.27
CA GLY A 65 5.18 -5.05 11.22
C GLY A 65 4.21 -6.06 11.80
N PRO A 66 3.74 -7.01 10.97
CA PRO A 66 2.70 -7.96 11.38
C PRO A 66 3.24 -9.15 12.19
N GLY A 67 4.56 -9.26 12.33
CA GLY A 67 5.21 -10.38 13.02
C GLY A 67 5.84 -11.39 12.08
N TRP A 68 5.82 -11.13 10.78
CA TRP A 68 6.46 -11.98 9.77
C TRP A 68 6.92 -11.13 8.60
N ASN A 69 7.75 -11.70 7.73
CA ASN A 69 8.22 -11.07 6.50
C ASN A 69 7.66 -11.81 5.30
N ILE A 70 7.54 -11.09 4.18
CA ILE A 70 7.15 -11.67 2.89
C ILE A 70 8.26 -11.46 1.87
N LYS A 71 8.28 -12.32 0.86
CA LYS A 71 9.27 -12.24 -0.22
C LYS A 71 8.91 -11.14 -1.20
N CYS A 72 9.93 -10.52 -1.77
CA CYS A 72 9.75 -9.60 -2.89
C CYS A 72 9.25 -10.35 -4.12
N GLU A 73 8.35 -9.71 -4.87
CA GLU A 73 7.79 -10.26 -6.10
C GLU A 73 8.06 -9.29 -7.23
N THR A 74 9.32 -9.02 -7.49
CA THR A 74 9.79 -8.07 -8.51
C THR A 74 10.16 -8.74 -9.82
N VAL A 75 10.62 -9.98 -9.79
CA VAL A 75 11.00 -10.71 -11.00
C VAL A 75 9.76 -11.06 -11.80
N GLY A 76 9.72 -10.65 -13.07
CA GLY A 76 8.57 -10.88 -13.93
C GLY A 76 7.38 -9.96 -13.66
N ASN A 77 7.49 -9.04 -12.72
CA ASN A 77 6.45 -8.08 -12.42
C ASN A 77 6.63 -6.85 -13.34
N PRO A 78 5.69 -6.59 -14.27
CA PRO A 78 5.84 -5.50 -15.24
C PRO A 78 5.45 -4.14 -14.70
N HIS A 79 4.88 -4.08 -13.49
CA HIS A 79 4.36 -2.83 -12.95
C HIS A 79 5.48 -1.93 -12.45
N ILE A 80 5.33 -0.63 -12.72
CA ILE A 80 6.32 0.39 -12.37
C ILE A 80 5.79 1.30 -11.27
N HIS A 81 6.69 2.04 -10.64
CA HIS A 81 6.33 3.08 -9.68
C HIS A 81 5.89 4.33 -10.45
N GLU A 82 4.60 4.44 -10.68
CA GLU A 82 3.93 5.57 -11.32
C GLU A 82 3.01 6.26 -10.31
N PRO A 83 2.47 7.45 -10.61
CA PRO A 83 1.54 8.10 -9.67
C PRO A 83 0.39 7.18 -9.29
N GLY A 84 0.19 6.99 -7.99
CA GLY A 84 -0.83 6.10 -7.44
C GLY A 84 -0.39 4.66 -7.25
N ALA A 85 0.82 4.28 -7.66
CA ALA A 85 1.32 2.91 -7.47
C ALA A 85 1.36 2.57 -5.99
N LEU A 86 0.82 1.40 -5.64
CA LEU A 86 0.88 0.84 -4.30
C LEU A 86 2.02 -0.17 -4.25
N SER A 87 2.99 0.08 -3.38
CA SER A 87 4.22 -0.70 -3.33
C SER A 87 4.55 -1.10 -1.89
N MET A 88 5.25 -2.21 -1.73
CA MET A 88 5.60 -2.74 -0.41
C MET A 88 6.88 -2.08 0.10
N ALA A 89 6.78 -1.43 1.25
CA ALA A 89 7.95 -0.89 1.94
C ALA A 89 8.73 -2.03 2.60
N HIS A 90 10.06 -1.92 2.60
CA HIS A 90 10.91 -2.90 3.26
C HIS A 90 12.27 -2.28 3.62
N ALA A 91 13.02 -2.97 4.47
CA ALA A 91 14.35 -2.57 4.90
C ALA A 91 15.44 -3.39 4.20
N GLY A 92 15.14 -3.93 3.04
CA GLY A 92 16.02 -4.79 2.25
C GLY A 92 15.22 -5.90 1.61
N LYS A 93 15.88 -6.75 0.80
CA LYS A 93 15.21 -7.83 0.08
C LYS A 93 14.51 -8.79 1.05
N ASP A 94 13.25 -9.12 0.74
CA ASP A 94 12.45 -10.11 1.47
C ASP A 94 12.19 -9.74 2.94
N THR A 95 12.13 -8.44 3.24
CA THR A 95 11.81 -7.95 4.59
C THR A 95 10.49 -7.19 4.67
N GLY A 96 9.69 -7.22 3.62
CA GLY A 96 8.35 -6.62 3.63
C GLY A 96 7.43 -7.30 4.65
N GLY A 97 6.42 -6.58 5.09
CA GLY A 97 5.45 -7.10 6.06
C GLY A 97 4.09 -6.44 5.89
N SER A 98 3.85 -5.34 6.60
CA SER A 98 2.58 -4.62 6.54
C SER A 98 2.71 -3.21 5.99
N GLN A 99 3.89 -2.61 6.04
CA GLN A 99 4.06 -1.24 5.60
C GLN A 99 4.03 -1.15 4.07
N PHE A 100 3.33 -0.16 3.58
CA PHE A 100 3.20 0.09 2.15
C PHE A 100 3.38 1.59 1.90
N PHE A 101 3.64 1.95 0.64
CA PHE A 101 3.62 3.34 0.24
C PHE A 101 2.86 3.51 -1.07
N ILE A 102 2.29 4.70 -1.24
CA ILE A 102 1.61 5.10 -2.47
C ILE A 102 2.47 6.19 -3.10
N ALA A 103 2.90 5.95 -4.34
CA ALA A 103 3.80 6.87 -5.03
C ALA A 103 3.06 8.12 -5.51
N HIS A 104 3.70 9.27 -5.37
CA HIS A 104 3.16 10.54 -5.85
C HIS A 104 3.54 10.83 -7.30
N ASP A 105 4.57 10.16 -7.82
CA ASP A 105 5.12 10.43 -9.15
C ASP A 105 5.79 9.16 -9.68
N TYR A 106 6.55 9.28 -10.75
CA TYR A 106 7.34 8.18 -11.32
C TYR A 106 8.67 8.06 -10.59
N PHE A 107 9.01 6.83 -10.16
CA PHE A 107 10.27 6.56 -9.44
C PHE A 107 10.94 5.32 -10.02
N PRO A 108 11.58 5.44 -11.20
CA PRO A 108 12.22 4.30 -11.86
C PRO A 108 13.29 3.62 -11.02
N HIS A 109 13.94 4.35 -10.10
CA HIS A 109 14.97 3.78 -9.23
C HIS A 109 14.42 2.78 -8.21
N LEU A 110 13.10 2.78 -7.98
CA LEU A 110 12.45 1.82 -7.11
C LEU A 110 11.96 0.58 -7.86
N ASP A 111 11.86 0.66 -9.19
CA ASP A 111 11.39 -0.46 -10.01
C ASP A 111 12.37 -1.63 -9.90
N GLY A 112 11.84 -2.83 -9.69
CA GLY A 112 12.65 -4.02 -9.48
C GLY A 112 13.25 -4.16 -8.08
N VAL A 113 13.06 -3.18 -7.20
CA VAL A 113 13.56 -3.19 -5.81
C VAL A 113 12.40 -3.40 -4.85
N HIS A 114 11.33 -2.64 -5.01
CA HIS A 114 10.11 -2.78 -4.21
C HIS A 114 9.01 -3.41 -5.06
N THR A 115 8.19 -4.26 -4.43
CA THR A 115 7.09 -4.94 -5.11
C THR A 115 5.92 -3.98 -5.31
N VAL A 116 5.63 -3.62 -6.56
CA VAL A 116 4.39 -2.92 -6.91
C VAL A 116 3.28 -3.96 -6.98
N PHE A 117 2.29 -3.85 -6.10
CA PHE A 117 1.22 -4.85 -6.00
C PHE A 117 -0.18 -4.28 -6.17
N GLY A 118 -0.29 -3.00 -6.50
CA GLY A 118 -1.57 -2.38 -6.77
C GLY A 118 -1.43 -0.95 -7.26
N LYS A 119 -2.58 -0.31 -7.45
CA LYS A 119 -2.63 1.08 -7.89
C LYS A 119 -3.93 1.72 -7.42
N VAL A 120 -3.85 2.95 -6.93
CA VAL A 120 -5.03 3.76 -6.64
C VAL A 120 -5.64 4.17 -7.98
N ILE A 121 -6.90 3.81 -8.21
CA ILE A 121 -7.61 4.08 -9.46
C ILE A 121 -8.69 5.16 -9.31
N SER A 122 -8.88 5.68 -8.10
CA SER A 122 -9.69 6.87 -7.86
C SER A 122 -8.83 8.13 -8.10
N LYS A 123 -9.28 9.28 -7.61
CA LYS A 123 -8.60 10.55 -7.90
C LYS A 123 -7.20 10.58 -7.29
N ILE A 124 -6.18 10.88 -8.12
CA ILE A 124 -4.82 11.02 -7.63
C ILE A 124 -4.69 12.18 -6.63
N GLU A 125 -5.51 13.22 -6.78
CA GLU A 125 -5.53 14.36 -5.85
C GLU A 125 -5.78 13.90 -4.41
N ASP A 126 -6.57 12.84 -4.22
CA ASP A 126 -6.85 12.31 -2.88
C ASP A 126 -5.60 11.67 -2.27
N VAL A 127 -4.74 11.07 -3.09
CA VAL A 127 -3.43 10.56 -2.64
C VAL A 127 -2.51 11.73 -2.25
N LEU A 128 -2.46 12.76 -3.09
CA LEU A 128 -1.60 13.91 -2.86
C LEU A 128 -2.03 14.72 -1.63
N ASN A 129 -3.30 14.61 -1.23
CA ASN A 129 -3.83 15.31 -0.06
C ASN A 129 -3.63 14.55 1.26
N ILE A 130 -3.08 13.35 1.23
CA ILE A 130 -2.73 12.63 2.46
C ILE A 130 -1.58 13.39 3.15
N LYS A 131 -1.76 13.64 4.44
CA LYS A 131 -0.76 14.35 5.26
C LYS A 131 -0.15 13.39 6.27
N GLN A 132 1.07 13.69 6.70
CA GLN A 132 1.72 12.90 7.73
C GLN A 132 0.89 12.91 9.01
N GLY A 133 0.63 11.72 9.53
CA GLY A 133 -0.21 11.54 10.71
C GLY A 133 -1.68 11.27 10.41
N ASP A 134 -2.10 11.37 9.16
CA ASP A 134 -3.48 11.02 8.78
C ASP A 134 -3.75 9.55 9.11
N LYS A 135 -4.93 9.29 9.66
CA LYS A 135 -5.31 7.94 10.08
C LYS A 135 -6.18 7.26 9.05
N ILE A 136 -5.99 5.96 8.94
CA ILE A 136 -6.86 5.07 8.19
C ILE A 136 -8.06 4.76 9.08
N LYS A 137 -9.26 5.13 8.65
CA LYS A 137 -10.48 4.79 9.37
C LYS A 137 -10.75 3.29 9.25
N GLU A 138 -10.72 2.79 8.02
CA GLU A 138 -10.87 1.36 7.74
C GLU A 138 -10.37 1.04 6.34
N MET A 139 -10.00 -0.24 6.15
CA MET A 139 -9.72 -0.80 4.84
C MET A 139 -10.58 -2.05 4.66
N THR A 140 -11.18 -2.19 3.48
CA THR A 140 -12.05 -3.32 3.16
C THR A 140 -11.76 -3.83 1.76
N ILE A 141 -12.10 -5.10 1.52
CA ILE A 141 -12.07 -5.67 0.17
C ILE A 141 -13.43 -5.40 -0.45
N VAL A 142 -13.42 -4.73 -1.62
CA VAL A 142 -14.64 -4.34 -2.31
C VAL A 142 -15.12 -5.44 -3.25
N SER A 143 -14.19 -6.08 -3.98
CA SER A 143 -14.51 -7.11 -4.94
C SER A 143 -13.39 -8.13 -5.00
N LYS A 144 -13.72 -9.38 -4.85
CA LYS A 144 -12.79 -10.50 -4.96
C LYS A 144 -12.85 -11.20 -6.30
N MET A 145 -13.79 -10.80 -7.26
CA MET A 145 -13.92 -11.44 -8.43
C MET A 145 -13.64 -10.99 -9.50
N LEU A 146 -13.47 -11.25 -10.10
CA LEU A 146 -13.83 -11.31 -10.86
C LEU A 146 -13.93 -12.02 -11.89
N SER A 147 -14.22 -12.25 -12.36
CA SER A 147 -14.53 -13.10 -13.12
C SER A 147 -14.25 -13.39 -14.22
#